data_d81d68795d3692adb8de273647aa6a04
#
_entry.id   d81d68795d3692adb8de273647aa6a04
#
_cell.length_a   1.000
_cell.length_b   1.000
_cell.length_c   1.000
_cell.angle_alpha   90.00
_cell.angle_beta   90.00
_cell.angle_gamma   90.00
#
_symmetry.space_group_name_H-M   'P 1'
#
loop_
_entity.id
_entity.type
_entity.pdbx_description
1 polymer ?
#
loop_
_entity_poly.entity_id
_entity_poly.type
_entity_poly.pdbx_seq_one_letter_code
_entity_poly.pdbx_strand_id
1 'polypeptide(L)'
;DNIQAEEVHYLSQPIFSMKMTPIVRSKLESHGILYVGDLIQLNEEYLMEIWGLGPVALERIKTKLNENGVWFGMDVIRINDRWYRRKQELTTD
;
A
#
# COMPACT_ATOMS: atom_id res chain seq x y z
N ASP A 1 -13.32 -12.50 -18.37
CA ASP A 1 -14.31 -11.97 -17.60
C ASP A 1 -14.58 -12.71 -16.35
N ASN A 2 -13.65 -13.43 -15.85
CA ASN A 2 -13.73 -13.95 -14.51
C ASN A 2 -12.73 -13.28 -13.63
N ILE A 3 -12.69 -11.96 -13.73
CA ILE A 3 -11.87 -11.22 -12.82
C ILE A 3 -12.59 -11.16 -11.51
N GLN A 4 -12.08 -11.88 -10.55
CA GLN A 4 -12.62 -11.84 -9.21
C GLN A 4 -11.87 -10.81 -8.43
N ALA A 5 -12.59 -10.02 -7.67
CA ALA A 5 -12.01 -9.01 -6.82
C ALA A 5 -12.36 -9.34 -5.39
N GLU A 6 -11.38 -9.25 -4.53
CA GLU A 6 -11.56 -9.52 -3.11
C GLU A 6 -11.24 -8.26 -2.34
N GLU A 7 -12.15 -7.86 -1.47
CA GLU A 7 -11.94 -6.65 -0.68
C GLU A 7 -10.83 -6.87 0.33
N VAL A 8 -9.92 -5.90 0.41
CA VAL A 8 -8.82 -5.95 1.36
C VAL A 8 -8.98 -4.78 2.30
N HIS A 9 -9.55 -5.04 3.46
CA HIS A 9 -9.88 -3.96 4.39
C HIS A 9 -8.67 -3.23 4.92
N TYR A 10 -7.54 -3.90 5.02
CA TYR A 10 -6.33 -3.25 5.51
C TYR A 10 -5.91 -2.08 4.64
N LEU A 11 -6.21 -2.15 3.35
CA LEU A 11 -5.84 -1.08 2.41
C LEU A 11 -6.67 0.18 2.64
N SER A 12 -7.83 0.06 3.29
CA SER A 12 -8.64 1.24 3.62
C SER A 12 -8.21 1.91 4.90
N GLN A 13 -7.26 1.35 5.61
CA GLN A 13 -6.79 1.96 6.85
C GLN A 13 -6.02 3.22 6.53
N PRO A 14 -6.22 4.28 7.33
CA PRO A 14 -5.42 5.49 7.13
C PRO A 14 -3.96 5.23 7.44
N ILE A 15 -3.08 5.94 6.75
CA ILE A 15 -1.66 5.70 6.95
C ILE A 15 -1.21 6.06 8.37
N PHE A 16 -1.96 6.89 9.08
CA PHE A 16 -1.56 7.21 10.45
C PHE A 16 -1.72 6.01 11.38
N SER A 17 -2.39 4.96 10.93
CA SER A 17 -2.46 3.73 11.72
C SER A 17 -1.15 2.95 11.66
N MET A 18 -0.29 3.27 10.71
CA MET A 18 1.03 2.67 10.65
C MET A 18 1.99 3.51 11.47
N LYS A 19 2.93 2.83 12.13
CA LYS A 19 3.91 3.55 12.94
C LYS A 19 4.98 4.11 12.04
N MET A 20 4.96 5.43 11.86
CA MET A 20 6.00 6.09 11.10
C MET A 20 6.23 7.46 11.76
N THR A 21 7.38 8.04 11.47
CA THR A 21 7.70 9.33 12.06
C THR A 21 6.72 10.38 11.55
N PRO A 22 6.46 11.41 12.37
CA PRO A 22 5.54 12.46 11.93
C PRO A 22 5.98 13.15 10.64
N ILE A 23 7.29 13.26 10.42
CA ILE A 23 7.79 13.93 9.22
C ILE A 23 7.42 13.11 7.97
N VAL A 24 7.63 11.80 8.03
CA VAL A 24 7.31 10.92 6.91
C VAL A 24 5.82 10.92 6.66
N ARG A 25 5.04 10.79 7.73
CA ARG A 25 3.58 10.78 7.59
C ARG A 25 3.07 12.07 6.98
N SER A 26 3.61 13.20 7.45
CA SER A 26 3.18 14.49 6.96
C SER A 26 3.49 14.64 5.46
N LYS A 27 4.64 14.15 5.03
CA LYS A 27 5.00 14.20 3.62
C LYS A 27 4.05 13.35 2.78
N LEU A 28 3.74 12.16 3.26
CA LEU A 28 2.82 11.28 2.54
C LEU A 28 1.46 11.95 2.40
N GLU A 29 0.96 12.50 3.49
CA GLU A 29 -0.36 13.13 3.47
C GLU A 29 -0.40 14.35 2.57
N SER A 30 0.68 15.13 2.54
CA SER A 30 0.70 16.31 1.69
C SER A 30 0.74 15.96 0.21
N HIS A 31 1.12 14.73 -0.12
CA HIS A 31 1.09 14.27 -1.51
C HIS A 31 -0.15 13.44 -1.82
N GLY A 32 -1.15 13.50 -0.95
CA GLY A 32 -2.40 12.81 -1.21
C GLY A 32 -2.40 11.34 -0.84
N ILE A 33 -1.39 10.89 -0.13
CA ILE A 33 -1.29 9.50 0.29
C ILE A 33 -1.93 9.40 1.67
N LEU A 34 -3.19 9.03 1.70
CA LEU A 34 -3.98 9.04 2.94
C LEU A 34 -4.24 7.64 3.46
N TYR A 35 -4.25 6.65 2.60
CA TYR A 35 -4.60 5.28 2.97
C TYR A 35 -3.49 4.33 2.59
N VAL A 36 -3.48 3.17 3.24
CA VAL A 36 -2.47 2.15 2.95
C VAL A 36 -2.52 1.77 1.47
N GLY A 37 -3.72 1.70 0.90
CA GLY A 37 -3.85 1.39 -0.52
C GLY A 37 -3.16 2.40 -1.42
N ASP A 38 -3.18 3.67 -1.05
CA ASP A 38 -2.46 4.68 -1.80
C ASP A 38 -0.96 4.45 -1.69
N LEU A 39 -0.50 4.08 -0.51
CA LEU A 39 0.92 3.91 -0.25
C LEU A 39 1.53 2.78 -1.08
N ILE A 40 0.84 1.64 -1.16
CA ILE A 40 1.42 0.48 -1.82
C ILE A 40 1.48 0.61 -3.33
N GLN A 41 0.86 1.63 -3.89
CA GLN A 41 0.97 1.90 -5.32
C GLN A 41 2.24 2.66 -5.65
N LEU A 42 2.97 3.11 -4.65
CA LEU A 42 4.21 3.82 -4.86
C LEU A 42 5.37 2.84 -4.97
N ASN A 43 6.40 3.29 -5.65
CA ASN A 43 7.61 2.51 -5.86
C ASN A 43 8.54 2.71 -4.67
N GLU A 44 9.20 1.64 -4.23
CA GLU A 44 10.12 1.73 -3.09
C GLU A 44 11.28 2.68 -3.36
N GLU A 45 11.83 2.62 -4.57
CA GLU A 45 12.93 3.51 -4.94
C GLU A 45 12.48 4.97 -4.90
N TYR A 46 11.26 5.21 -5.34
CA TYR A 46 10.70 6.55 -5.34
C TYR A 46 10.61 7.07 -3.90
N LEU A 47 10.16 6.23 -2.99
CA LEU A 47 10.06 6.61 -1.60
C LEU A 47 11.42 6.94 -1.00
N MET A 48 12.42 6.15 -1.33
CA MET A 48 13.75 6.36 -0.78
C MET A 48 14.42 7.62 -1.35
N GLU A 49 14.25 7.84 -2.64
CA GLU A 49 14.92 8.94 -3.32
C GLU A 49 14.24 10.27 -3.12
N ILE A 50 12.92 10.27 -3.31
CA ILE A 50 12.19 11.53 -3.37
C ILE A 50 11.77 11.97 -1.98
N TRP A 51 11.41 11.03 -1.13
CA TRP A 51 10.81 11.36 0.16
C TRP A 51 11.77 11.15 1.31
N GLY A 52 12.99 10.75 1.03
CA GLY A 52 14.01 10.62 2.05
C GLY A 52 13.72 9.55 3.07
N LEU A 53 12.97 8.55 2.67
CA LEU A 53 12.67 7.45 3.57
C LEU A 53 13.88 6.55 3.67
N GLY A 54 14.47 6.43 4.85
CA GLY A 54 15.65 5.59 5.00
C GLY A 54 15.33 4.11 4.85
N PRO A 55 16.35 3.30 4.60
CA PRO A 55 16.12 1.86 4.39
C PRO A 55 15.54 1.17 5.62
N VAL A 56 15.89 1.62 6.81
CA VAL A 56 15.34 1.00 8.02
C VAL A 56 13.85 1.29 8.13
N ALA A 57 13.46 2.55 7.90
CA ALA A 57 12.05 2.92 7.96
C ALA A 57 11.25 2.20 6.89
N LEU A 58 11.81 2.10 5.70
CA LEU A 58 11.13 1.40 4.62
C LEU A 58 10.94 -0.07 4.95
N GLU A 59 11.95 -0.69 5.54
CA GLU A 59 11.87 -2.09 5.89
C GLU A 59 10.79 -2.34 6.95
N ARG A 60 10.65 -1.41 7.89
CA ARG A 60 9.59 -1.52 8.89
C ARG A 60 8.22 -1.45 8.24
N ILE A 61 8.06 -0.55 7.28
CA ILE A 61 6.80 -0.42 6.57
C ILE A 61 6.51 -1.69 5.79
N LYS A 62 7.51 -2.22 5.10
CA LYS A 62 7.33 -3.46 4.34
C LYS A 62 6.93 -4.63 5.23
N THR A 63 7.57 -4.74 6.38
CA THR A 63 7.24 -5.80 7.32
C THR A 63 5.79 -5.69 7.76
N LYS A 64 5.37 -4.48 8.09
CA LYS A 64 4.01 -4.27 8.54
C LYS A 64 3.00 -4.60 7.45
N LEU A 65 3.30 -4.20 6.23
CA LEU A 65 2.43 -4.52 5.10
C LEU A 65 2.33 -6.03 4.90
N ASN A 66 3.48 -6.70 4.93
CA ASN A 66 3.49 -8.14 4.70
C ASN A 66 2.76 -8.90 5.79
N GLU A 67 2.83 -8.43 7.03
CA GLU A 67 2.10 -9.04 8.12
C GLU A 67 0.60 -8.98 7.90
N ASN A 68 0.15 -8.03 7.13
CA ASN A 68 -1.27 -7.85 6.85
C ASN A 68 -1.64 -8.28 5.44
N GLY A 69 -0.77 -9.03 4.79
CA GLY A 69 -1.09 -9.65 3.51
C GLY A 69 -1.04 -8.74 2.31
N VAL A 70 -0.36 -7.61 2.42
CA VAL A 70 -0.22 -6.69 1.30
C VAL A 70 1.25 -6.36 1.09
N TRP A 71 1.58 -5.80 -0.07
CA TRP A 71 2.96 -5.48 -0.41
C TRP A 71 2.98 -4.35 -1.44
N PHE A 72 4.11 -3.69 -1.57
CA PHE A 72 4.29 -2.65 -2.58
C PHE A 72 4.15 -3.25 -3.97
N GLY A 73 3.40 -2.55 -4.82
CA GLY A 73 3.18 -3.02 -6.18
C GLY A 73 2.08 -4.04 -6.32
N MET A 74 1.36 -4.32 -5.24
CA MET A 74 0.23 -5.24 -5.29
C MET A 74 -0.82 -4.72 -6.26
N ASP A 75 -1.39 -5.63 -7.02
CA ASP A 75 -2.40 -5.27 -8.01
C ASP A 75 -3.74 -5.05 -7.32
N VAL A 76 -4.07 -3.78 -7.11
CA VAL A 76 -5.29 -3.42 -6.41
C VAL A 76 -6.05 -2.36 -7.19
N ILE A 77 -7.34 -2.29 -6.94
CA ILE A 77 -8.18 -1.25 -7.51
C ILE A 77 -9.02 -0.65 -6.39
N ARG A 78 -9.39 0.60 -6.59
CA ARG A 78 -10.23 1.30 -5.64
C ARG A 78 -11.57 1.59 -6.28
N ILE A 79 -12.64 1.16 -5.60
CA ILE A 79 -14.00 1.39 -6.08
C ILE A 79 -14.81 1.92 -4.91
N ASN A 80 -15.31 3.16 -5.03
CA ASN A 80 -16.18 3.78 -4.01
C ASN A 80 -15.54 3.73 -2.62
N ASP A 81 -14.26 4.13 -2.55
CA ASP A 81 -13.52 4.21 -1.30
C ASP A 81 -13.24 2.87 -0.66
N ARG A 82 -13.41 1.79 -1.42
CA ARG A 82 -13.03 0.46 -0.97
C ARG A 82 -11.96 -0.08 -1.87
N TRP A 83 -11.07 -0.89 -1.30
CA TRP A 83 -9.92 -1.40 -2.01
C TRP A 83 -10.08 -2.90 -2.23
N TYR A 84 -9.77 -3.34 -3.44
CA TYR A 84 -9.92 -4.73 -3.84
C TYR A 84 -8.64 -5.22 -4.48
N ARG A 85 -8.26 -6.46 -4.21
CA ARG A 85 -7.18 -7.08 -4.94
C ARG A 85 -7.78 -7.88 -6.07
N ARG A 86 -7.11 -7.85 -7.21
CA ARG A 86 -7.54 -8.67 -8.33
C ARG A 86 -7.04 -10.08 -8.13
N LYS A 87 -7.96 -11.01 -8.19
CA LYS A 87 -7.59 -12.40 -8.15
C LYS A 87 -7.56 -12.89 -9.58
N GLN A 88 -6.37 -13.25 -10.03
CA GLN A 88 -6.29 -13.91 -11.29
C GLN A 88 -6.53 -15.35 -11.07
N GLU A 89 -7.51 -15.87 -11.79
CA GLU A 89 -7.69 -17.27 -11.78
C GLU A 89 -6.53 -17.91 -12.49
N LEU A 90 -5.85 -18.76 -11.80
CA LEU A 90 -4.83 -19.58 -12.44
C LEU A 90 -5.53 -20.64 -13.23
N THR A 91 -5.75 -20.36 -14.47
CA THR A 91 -6.23 -21.40 -15.28
C THR A 91 -5.07 -22.23 -15.65
N THR A 92 -5.05 -23.35 -15.13
CA THR A 92 -4.16 -24.30 -15.67
C THR A 92 -4.91 -25.00 -16.71
N ASP A 93 -4.56 -24.98 -17.75
CA ASP A 93 -5.14 -25.82 -18.70
C ASP A 93 -4.29 -26.44 -19.46
#